data_87c8c7ec5a88f1d04e28c18c0b5eae63
#
_entry.id   87c8c7ec5a88f1d04e28c18c0b5eae63
#
_cell.length_a   1.000
_cell.length_b   1.000
_cell.length_c   1.000
_cell.angle_alpha   90.00
_cell.angle_beta   90.00
_cell.angle_gamma   90.00
#
_symmetry.space_group_name_H-M   'P 1'
#
loop_
_entity.id
_entity.type
_entity.pdbx_description
1 polymer ?
#
loop_
_entity_poly.entity_id
_entity_poly.type
_entity_poly.pdbx_seq_one_letter_code
_entity_poly.pdbx_strand_id
1 'polypeptide(L)'
;MSLIPDTPLARRVAPSPNHGARRAGPLDMLVLHYTGMDSGAAALARLRDPLSEVSAHYLVFEDGGIVQMVPEARRAWHAGAGAWKGETDINSRAIGIEIVHPGHAGGLPSYPDAQIE
;
A
#
# COMPACT_ATOMS: atom_id res chain seq x y z
N MET A 1 -16.04 9.76 5.55
CA MET A 1 -16.11 9.37 4.14
C MET A 1 -16.03 7.85 4.03
N SER A 2 -16.95 7.23 3.35
CA SER A 2 -16.90 5.80 3.13
C SER A 2 -16.04 5.47 1.92
N LEU A 3 -15.33 4.36 2.00
CA LEU A 3 -14.52 3.82 0.91
C LEU A 3 -15.25 2.61 0.33
N ILE A 4 -15.51 2.67 -0.98
CA ILE A 4 -16.07 1.55 -1.72
C ILE A 4 -14.89 0.81 -2.36
N PRO A 5 -14.73 -0.51 -2.13
CA PRO A 5 -13.61 -1.25 -2.70
C PRO A 5 -13.60 -1.20 -4.23
N ASP A 6 -12.42 -1.02 -4.80
CA ASP A 6 -12.22 -1.07 -6.26
C ASP A 6 -12.13 -2.49 -6.79
N THR A 7 -12.00 -3.47 -5.90
CA THR A 7 -11.90 -4.89 -6.28
C THR A 7 -12.65 -5.78 -5.29
N PRO A 8 -13.32 -6.84 -5.78
CA PRO A 8 -13.95 -7.81 -4.89
C PRO A 8 -12.94 -8.65 -4.09
N LEU A 9 -11.65 -8.59 -4.43
CA LEU A 9 -10.60 -9.28 -3.68
C LEU A 9 -10.33 -8.62 -2.34
N ALA A 10 -10.67 -7.34 -2.18
CA ALA A 10 -10.54 -6.65 -0.90
C ALA A 10 -11.71 -7.04 0.00
N ARG A 11 -11.42 -7.81 1.04
CA ARG A 11 -12.45 -8.34 1.96
C ARG A 11 -12.99 -7.29 2.91
N ARG A 12 -12.23 -6.24 3.14
CA ARG A 12 -12.67 -5.11 3.97
C ARG A 12 -11.96 -3.85 3.56
N VAL A 13 -12.45 -2.73 4.05
CA VAL A 13 -11.84 -1.43 3.86
C VAL A 13 -11.43 -0.87 5.21
N ALA A 14 -10.31 -0.16 5.23
CA ALA A 14 -9.81 0.55 6.40
C ALA A 14 -9.22 1.88 5.93
N PRO A 15 -10.06 2.91 5.75
CA PRO A 15 -9.63 4.15 5.11
C PRO A 15 -8.45 4.80 5.82
N SER A 16 -7.45 5.22 5.04
CA SER A 16 -6.35 6.04 5.49
C SER A 16 -6.61 7.50 5.11
N PRO A 17 -6.29 8.48 5.97
CA PRO A 17 -6.40 9.89 5.61
C PRO A 17 -5.25 10.36 4.72
N ASN A 18 -4.22 9.55 4.55
CA ASN A 18 -2.96 9.95 3.92
C ASN A 18 -3.04 9.79 2.40
N HIS A 19 -3.78 10.65 1.74
CA HIS A 19 -3.88 10.64 0.29
C HIS A 19 -4.24 12.01 -0.25
N GLY A 20 -4.07 12.19 -1.55
CA GLY A 20 -4.42 13.41 -2.24
C GLY A 20 -4.82 13.15 -3.69
N ALA A 21 -4.93 14.21 -4.46
CA ALA A 21 -5.21 14.08 -5.87
C ALA A 21 -3.98 13.61 -6.63
N ARG A 22 -4.17 12.82 -7.67
CA ARG A 22 -3.09 12.46 -8.58
C ARG A 22 -2.69 13.69 -9.37
N ARG A 23 -1.38 13.92 -9.51
CA ARG A 23 -0.82 15.12 -10.14
C ARG A 23 -0.26 14.85 -11.52
N ALA A 24 -0.02 13.59 -11.83
CA ALA A 24 0.55 13.17 -13.10
C ALA A 24 -0.11 11.87 -13.52
N GLY A 25 -0.23 11.65 -14.80
CA GLY A 25 -0.80 10.43 -15.35
C GLY A 25 0.06 9.93 -16.48
N PRO A 26 -0.28 8.80 -17.08
CA PRO A 26 -1.39 7.91 -16.73
C PRO A 26 -1.08 7.03 -15.54
N LEU A 27 -2.10 6.37 -14.98
CA LEU A 27 -1.93 5.36 -13.94
C LEU A 27 -1.49 4.07 -14.62
N ASP A 28 -0.19 3.81 -14.61
CA ASP A 28 0.41 2.73 -15.40
C ASP A 28 1.49 1.93 -14.65
N MET A 29 1.58 2.11 -13.32
CA MET A 29 2.56 1.40 -12.51
C MET A 29 1.90 0.66 -11.35
N LEU A 30 2.50 -0.45 -10.98
CA LEU A 30 2.17 -1.20 -9.78
C LEU A 30 3.45 -1.33 -8.98
N VAL A 31 3.45 -0.84 -7.74
CA VAL A 31 4.64 -0.88 -6.88
C VAL A 31 4.34 -1.74 -5.68
N LEU A 32 5.13 -2.78 -5.48
CA LEU A 32 5.03 -3.68 -4.35
C LEU A 32 6.08 -3.31 -3.31
N HIS A 33 5.65 -3.24 -2.05
CA HIS A 33 6.51 -2.95 -0.91
C HIS A 33 6.32 -4.04 0.14
N TYR A 34 7.37 -4.37 0.89
CA TYR A 34 7.19 -5.06 2.16
C TYR A 34 7.07 -4.01 3.26
N THR A 35 6.29 -4.32 4.30
CA THR A 35 6.02 -3.33 5.35
C THR A 35 7.22 -3.04 6.25
N GLY A 36 8.12 -3.98 6.39
CA GLY A 36 9.22 -3.88 7.35
C GLY A 36 8.73 -3.97 8.79
N MET A 37 7.53 -4.47 9.02
CA MET A 37 6.90 -4.56 10.33
C MET A 37 6.50 -6.01 10.61
N ASP A 38 6.42 -6.35 11.91
CA ASP A 38 6.23 -7.73 12.34
C ASP A 38 4.79 -8.22 12.21
N SER A 39 3.82 -7.32 12.12
CA SER A 39 2.43 -7.73 12.08
C SER A 39 1.60 -6.83 11.16
N GLY A 40 0.49 -7.41 10.66
CA GLY A 40 -0.48 -6.66 9.88
C GLY A 40 -1.18 -5.58 10.69
N ALA A 41 -1.43 -5.84 11.98
CA ALA A 41 -2.06 -4.85 12.86
C ALA A 41 -1.19 -3.60 13.01
N ALA A 42 0.12 -3.77 13.19
CA ALA A 42 1.05 -2.65 13.29
C ALA A 42 1.14 -1.88 11.97
N ALA A 43 1.21 -2.59 10.85
CA ALA A 43 1.24 -1.98 9.53
C ALA A 43 -0.04 -1.18 9.26
N LEU A 44 -1.20 -1.76 9.58
CA LEU A 44 -2.49 -1.10 9.40
C LEU A 44 -2.56 0.21 10.19
N ALA A 45 -2.13 0.18 11.45
CA ALA A 45 -2.12 1.37 12.29
C ALA A 45 -1.23 2.46 11.72
N ARG A 46 -0.03 2.12 11.25
CA ARG A 46 0.90 3.08 10.67
C ARG A 46 0.35 3.72 9.40
N LEU A 47 -0.22 2.91 8.50
CA LEU A 47 -0.73 3.40 7.22
C LEU A 47 -1.98 4.27 7.35
N ARG A 48 -2.63 4.24 8.52
CA ARG A 48 -3.79 5.08 8.83
C ARG A 48 -3.46 6.27 9.71
N ASP A 49 -2.25 6.34 10.24
CA ASP A 49 -1.82 7.42 11.14
C ASP A 49 -1.45 8.65 10.31
N PRO A 50 -2.15 9.79 10.50
CA PRO A 50 -1.81 10.99 9.75
C PRO A 50 -0.40 11.51 10.06
N LEU A 51 0.16 11.19 11.22
CA LEU A 51 1.51 11.60 11.58
C LEU A 51 2.58 10.79 10.85
N SER A 52 2.25 9.60 10.35
CA SER A 52 3.22 8.77 9.62
C SER A 52 3.52 9.30 8.22
N GLU A 53 2.58 10.03 7.62
CA GLU A 53 2.68 10.56 6.26
C GLU A 53 2.96 9.49 5.20
N VAL A 54 2.52 8.25 5.46
CA VAL A 54 2.62 7.15 4.51
C VAL A 54 1.28 6.44 4.37
N SER A 55 1.04 5.86 3.21
CA SER A 55 -0.16 5.05 2.96
C SER A 55 0.05 4.15 1.75
N ALA A 56 -0.90 3.27 1.51
CA ALA A 56 -0.94 2.42 0.33
C ALA A 56 -2.39 2.22 -0.07
N HIS A 57 -2.61 1.81 -1.31
CA HIS A 57 -3.96 1.49 -1.74
C HIS A 57 -4.44 0.19 -1.10
N TYR A 58 -3.55 -0.79 -1.00
CA TYR A 58 -3.87 -2.12 -0.47
C TYR A 58 -2.81 -2.59 0.52
N LEU A 59 -3.26 -3.34 1.51
CA LEU A 59 -2.40 -4.04 2.46
C LEU A 59 -2.76 -5.53 2.40
N VAL A 60 -1.76 -6.38 2.18
CA VAL A 60 -1.92 -7.84 2.14
C VAL A 60 -1.39 -8.41 3.44
N PHE A 61 -2.26 -9.04 4.20
CA PHE A 61 -1.93 -9.67 5.48
C PHE A 61 -1.28 -11.03 5.27
N GLU A 62 -0.73 -11.60 6.34
CA GLU A 62 -0.03 -12.89 6.30
C GLU A 62 -0.94 -14.04 5.86
N ASP A 63 -2.23 -13.96 6.17
CA ASP A 63 -3.23 -14.96 5.77
C ASP A 63 -3.73 -14.77 4.33
N GLY A 64 -3.17 -13.80 3.60
CA GLY A 64 -3.59 -13.47 2.25
C GLY A 64 -4.79 -12.53 2.19
N GLY A 65 -5.34 -12.11 3.33
CA GLY A 65 -6.44 -11.16 3.38
C GLY A 65 -6.02 -9.80 2.85
N ILE A 66 -6.85 -9.20 1.99
CA ILE A 66 -6.56 -7.92 1.35
C ILE A 66 -7.49 -6.86 1.92
N VAL A 67 -6.90 -5.74 2.36
CA VAL A 67 -7.61 -4.58 2.87
C VAL A 67 -7.34 -3.40 1.95
N GLN A 68 -8.38 -2.72 1.50
CA GLN A 68 -8.21 -1.47 0.75
C GLN A 68 -8.24 -0.29 1.70
N MET A 69 -7.29 0.62 1.55
CA MET A 69 -7.10 1.75 2.44
C MET A 69 -7.25 3.11 1.75
N VAL A 70 -6.93 3.18 0.46
CA VAL A 70 -7.05 4.38 -0.37
C VAL A 70 -7.73 3.99 -1.68
N PRO A 71 -8.71 4.79 -2.17
CA PRO A 71 -9.29 4.54 -3.49
C PRO A 71 -8.22 4.61 -4.58
N GLU A 72 -8.29 3.75 -5.58
CA GLU A 72 -7.30 3.75 -6.67
C GLU A 72 -7.29 5.08 -7.44
N ALA A 73 -8.40 5.79 -7.47
CA ALA A 73 -8.49 7.11 -8.09
C ALA A 73 -7.67 8.17 -7.36
N ARG A 74 -7.29 7.93 -6.11
CA ARG A 74 -6.52 8.86 -5.29
C ARG A 74 -5.04 8.49 -5.26
N ARG A 75 -4.21 9.48 -4.96
CA ARG A 75 -2.76 9.32 -4.83
C ARG A 75 -2.43 8.92 -3.40
N ALA A 76 -2.07 7.65 -3.19
CA ALA A 76 -1.54 7.21 -1.90
C ALA A 76 -0.07 7.62 -1.78
N TRP A 77 0.45 7.63 -0.55
CA TRP A 77 1.82 8.08 -0.25
C TRP A 77 2.68 6.87 0.13
N HIS A 78 3.13 6.11 -0.88
CA HIS A 78 3.85 4.86 -0.67
C HIS A 78 5.27 4.86 -1.20
N ALA A 79 5.54 5.63 -2.26
CA ALA A 79 6.86 5.70 -2.86
C ALA A 79 7.63 6.88 -2.30
N GLY A 80 8.87 6.64 -1.93
CA GLY A 80 9.78 7.72 -1.58
C GLY A 80 10.29 8.44 -2.83
N ALA A 81 11.38 9.21 -2.67
CA ALA A 81 12.03 9.86 -3.81
C ALA A 81 12.53 8.80 -4.79
N GLY A 82 12.29 9.01 -6.07
CA GLY A 82 12.71 8.09 -7.11
C GLY A 82 12.25 8.56 -8.47
N ALA A 83 12.57 7.79 -9.50
CA ALA A 83 12.17 8.10 -10.86
C ALA A 83 12.02 6.83 -11.68
N TRP A 84 11.10 6.87 -12.65
CA TRP A 84 10.90 5.79 -13.60
C TRP A 84 10.46 6.40 -14.92
N LYS A 85 11.18 6.11 -15.99
CA LYS A 85 10.95 6.69 -17.31
C LYS A 85 10.82 8.22 -17.25
N GLY A 86 11.67 8.88 -16.46
CA GLY A 86 11.68 10.32 -16.31
C GLY A 86 10.62 10.90 -15.37
N GLU A 87 9.69 10.08 -14.85
CA GLU A 87 8.69 10.53 -13.91
C GLU A 87 9.20 10.41 -12.48
N THR A 88 9.15 11.52 -11.74
CA THR A 88 9.60 11.57 -10.33
C THR A 88 8.43 11.48 -9.34
N ASP A 89 7.20 11.76 -9.76
CA ASP A 89 6.02 11.61 -8.91
C ASP A 89 5.41 10.22 -9.12
N ILE A 90 6.11 9.21 -8.62
CA ILE A 90 5.71 7.81 -8.77
C ILE A 90 4.33 7.56 -8.13
N ASN A 91 4.07 8.19 -6.97
CA ASN A 91 2.77 8.03 -6.29
C ASN A 91 1.58 8.42 -7.17
N SER A 92 1.74 9.42 -8.04
CA SER A 92 0.65 9.84 -8.92
C SER A 92 0.34 8.84 -10.02
N ARG A 93 1.31 7.98 -10.38
CA ARG A 93 1.19 7.05 -11.51
C ARG A 93 1.09 5.59 -11.08
N ALA A 94 1.07 5.31 -9.78
CA ALA A 94 1.17 3.94 -9.28
C ALA A 94 0.03 3.56 -8.35
N ILE A 95 -0.30 2.27 -8.36
CA ILE A 95 -1.02 1.60 -7.29
C ILE A 95 0.04 1.04 -6.36
N GLY A 96 -0.02 1.39 -5.08
CA GLY A 96 0.90 0.88 -4.07
C GLY A 96 0.27 -0.24 -3.28
N ILE A 97 0.96 -1.36 -3.19
CA ILE A 97 0.53 -2.54 -2.41
C ILE A 97 1.61 -2.84 -1.38
N GLU A 98 1.23 -2.81 -0.11
CA GLU A 98 2.09 -3.19 0.99
C GLU A 98 1.80 -4.63 1.37
N ILE A 99 2.85 -5.44 1.49
CA ILE A 99 2.74 -6.85 1.88
C ILE A 99 3.40 -7.00 3.24
N VAL A 100 2.67 -7.54 4.21
CA VAL A 100 3.19 -7.67 5.58
C VAL A 100 4.38 -8.62 5.60
N HIS A 101 5.55 -8.08 5.92
CA HIS A 101 6.80 -8.82 5.98
C HIS A 101 7.83 -8.00 6.77
N PRO A 102 8.60 -8.62 7.68
CA PRO A 102 9.55 -7.86 8.50
C PRO A 102 10.78 -7.35 7.75
N GLY A 103 11.10 -7.90 6.57
CA GLY A 103 12.24 -7.46 5.80
C GLY A 103 13.58 -7.83 6.42
N HIS A 104 14.59 -7.02 6.18
CA HIS A 104 15.96 -7.26 6.67
C HIS A 104 16.03 -7.33 8.19
N ALA A 105 15.31 -6.46 8.90
CA ALA A 105 15.31 -6.42 10.36
C ALA A 105 14.78 -7.71 10.98
N GLY A 106 13.90 -8.41 10.26
CA GLY A 106 13.33 -9.69 10.69
C GLY A 106 14.06 -10.91 10.14
N GLY A 107 15.22 -10.75 9.50
CA GLY A 107 16.00 -11.87 8.97
C GLY A 107 15.53 -12.38 7.61
N LEU A 108 14.73 -11.61 6.89
CA LEU A 108 14.22 -11.96 5.55
C LEU A 108 13.57 -13.34 5.49
N PRO A 109 12.55 -13.64 6.34
CA PRO A 109 11.83 -14.91 6.24
C PRO A 109 11.09 -15.02 4.91
N SER A 110 10.76 -16.25 4.51
CA SER A 110 9.94 -16.47 3.32
C SER A 110 8.55 -15.87 3.50
N TYR A 111 7.95 -15.43 2.38
CA TYR A 111 6.56 -15.02 2.40
C TYR A 111 5.66 -16.24 2.58
N PRO A 112 4.59 -16.18 3.41
CA PRO A 112 3.59 -17.22 3.44
C PRO A 112 2.95 -17.45 2.07
N ASP A 113 2.63 -18.69 1.74
CA ASP A 113 2.00 -19.02 0.46
C ASP A 113 0.70 -18.23 0.23
N ALA A 114 -0.08 -18.03 1.28
CA ALA A 114 -1.34 -17.29 1.19
C ALA A 114 -1.15 -15.86 0.69
N GLN A 115 0.00 -15.24 0.94
CA GLN A 115 0.29 -13.88 0.44
C GLN A 115 0.65 -13.89 -1.04
N ILE A 116 1.20 -14.99 -1.54
CA ILE A 116 1.65 -15.10 -2.92
C ILE A 116 0.47 -15.40 -3.85
N GLU A 117 -0.48 -16.17 -3.37
CA GLU A 117 -1.67 -16.53 -4.13
C GLU A 117 -2.60 -15.33 -4.35
#